data_c342d9a5532ce923af60d335cd8a4e60
#
_entry.id   c342d9a5532ce923af60d335cd8a4e60
#
_cell.length_a   1.000
_cell.length_b   1.000
_cell.length_c   1.000
_cell.angle_alpha   90.00
_cell.angle_beta   90.00
_cell.angle_gamma   90.00
#
_symmetry.space_group_name_H-M   'P 1'
#
loop_
_entity.id
_entity.type
_entity.pdbx_description
1 polymer ?
#
loop_
_entity_poly.entity_id
_entity_poly.type
_entity_poly.pdbx_seq_one_letter_code
_entity_poly.pdbx_strand_id
1 'polypeptide(L)'
;MITGLHAILFGPDADGVRALFRDVFEMPSVDAGGGWLIFALPPAELAAHPAGESSHELYLMCDDVARTVEELTAKGVEFTRPVTDAGFGLVTALRLPGGGELGLYEPRHPSPLALGG
;
A
#
# COMPACT_ATOMS: atom_id res chain seq x y z
N MET A 1 9.68 -22.97 -8.34
CA MET A 1 8.41 -22.57 -7.69
C MET A 1 8.48 -21.10 -7.31
N ILE A 2 7.38 -20.40 -7.47
CA ILE A 2 7.29 -18.99 -7.09
C ILE A 2 7.26 -18.88 -5.57
N THR A 3 8.08 -17.99 -4.98
CA THR A 3 8.23 -17.86 -3.53
C THR A 3 7.67 -16.55 -2.95
N GLY A 4 7.27 -15.60 -3.78
CA GLY A 4 6.74 -14.33 -3.30
C GLY A 4 6.59 -13.30 -4.40
N LEU A 5 6.20 -12.09 -4.00
CA LEU A 5 6.12 -10.92 -4.87
C LEU A 5 7.06 -9.84 -4.34
N HIS A 6 7.65 -9.07 -5.25
CA HIS A 6 8.47 -7.92 -4.91
C HIS A 6 7.92 -6.71 -5.65
N ALA A 7 7.52 -5.68 -4.91
CA ALA A 7 7.04 -4.44 -5.48
C ALA A 7 8.10 -3.36 -5.35
N ILE A 8 8.19 -2.46 -6.32
CA ILE A 8 9.12 -1.33 -6.28
C ILE A 8 8.34 -0.06 -6.55
N LEU A 9 8.50 0.92 -5.66
CA LEU A 9 7.94 2.26 -5.83
C LEU A 9 9.05 3.17 -6.31
N PHE A 10 8.91 3.73 -7.50
CA PHE A 10 9.87 4.68 -8.05
C PHE A 10 9.38 6.09 -7.82
N GLY A 11 10.26 6.98 -7.39
CA GLY A 11 9.92 8.37 -7.19
C GLY A 11 11.14 9.21 -6.81
N PRO A 12 10.99 10.55 -6.79
CA PRO A 12 12.13 11.45 -6.55
C PRO A 12 12.59 11.51 -5.10
N ASP A 13 11.80 10.98 -4.15
CA ASP A 13 12.17 10.97 -2.73
C ASP A 13 12.08 9.54 -2.15
N ALA A 14 12.98 8.68 -2.61
CA ALA A 14 13.03 7.30 -2.14
C ALA A 14 13.33 7.21 -0.63
N ASP A 15 14.16 8.12 -0.11
CA ASP A 15 14.47 8.14 1.33
C ASP A 15 13.24 8.45 2.15
N GLY A 16 12.41 9.39 1.71
CA GLY A 16 11.14 9.71 2.35
C GLY A 16 10.16 8.55 2.32
N VAL A 17 10.08 7.83 1.19
CA VAL A 17 9.22 6.65 1.07
C VAL A 17 9.69 5.55 2.02
N ARG A 18 11.00 5.30 2.10
CA ARG A 18 11.55 4.31 3.05
C ARG A 18 11.23 4.69 4.49
N ALA A 19 11.36 5.97 4.84
CA ALA A 19 11.03 6.45 6.18
C ALA A 19 9.54 6.25 6.51
N LEU A 20 8.66 6.47 5.54
CA LEU A 20 7.21 6.25 5.70
C LEU A 20 6.94 4.78 6.07
N PHE A 21 7.50 3.84 5.30
CA PHE A 21 7.27 2.41 5.54
C PHE A 21 7.91 1.93 6.84
N ARG A 22 9.09 2.46 7.19
CA ARG A 22 9.79 2.08 8.41
C ARG A 22 9.17 2.70 9.66
N ASP A 23 8.92 4.01 9.66
CA ASP A 23 8.61 4.77 10.87
C ASP A 23 7.12 4.95 11.11
N VAL A 24 6.31 5.08 10.06
CA VAL A 24 4.87 5.28 10.15
C VAL A 24 4.12 3.94 10.06
N PHE A 25 4.42 3.14 9.04
CA PHE A 25 3.77 1.83 8.87
C PHE A 25 4.42 0.74 9.72
N GLU A 26 5.60 0.99 10.24
CA GLU A 26 6.34 0.07 11.12
C GLU A 26 6.57 -1.31 10.52
N MET A 27 6.83 -1.35 9.21
CA MET A 27 7.13 -2.60 8.52
C MET A 27 8.58 -3.00 8.73
N PRO A 28 8.86 -4.27 9.09
CA PRO A 28 10.23 -4.72 9.25
C PRO A 28 10.99 -4.70 7.94
N SER A 29 12.28 -4.44 8.01
CA SER A 29 13.12 -4.32 6.82
C SER A 29 14.50 -4.92 7.04
N VAL A 30 15.19 -5.15 5.91
CA VAL A 30 16.61 -5.46 5.89
C VAL A 30 17.30 -4.47 4.96
N ASP A 31 18.56 -4.15 5.26
CA ASP A 31 19.38 -3.31 4.39
C ASP A 31 20.08 -4.22 3.37
N ALA A 32 19.74 -4.06 2.09
CA ALA A 32 20.33 -4.82 1.01
C ALA A 32 21.70 -4.26 0.56
N GLY A 33 22.16 -3.19 1.22
CA GLY A 33 23.42 -2.52 0.95
C GLY A 33 23.21 -1.03 0.71
N GLY A 34 24.05 -0.20 1.33
CA GLY A 34 24.04 1.25 1.10
C GLY A 34 22.76 2.00 1.49
N GLY A 35 21.98 1.46 2.41
CA GLY A 35 20.72 2.08 2.83
C GLY A 35 19.51 1.70 1.98
N TRP A 36 19.65 0.75 1.07
CA TRP A 36 18.55 0.24 0.24
C TRP A 36 17.72 -0.77 1.04
N LEU A 37 16.74 -0.25 1.77
CA LEU A 37 15.88 -1.08 2.61
C LEU A 37 14.89 -1.87 1.75
N ILE A 38 14.73 -3.14 2.08
CA ILE A 38 13.67 -3.99 1.53
C ILE A 38 12.75 -4.36 2.68
N PHE A 39 11.46 -4.08 2.52
CA PHE A 39 10.46 -4.25 3.58
C PHE A 39 9.71 -5.56 3.43
N ALA A 40 9.43 -6.19 4.55
CA ALA A 40 8.48 -7.30 4.60
C ALA A 40 7.07 -6.73 4.63
N LEU A 41 6.29 -7.04 3.59
CA LEU A 41 4.90 -6.60 3.50
C LEU A 41 3.96 -7.65 4.11
N PRO A 42 2.74 -7.24 4.51
CA PRO A 42 1.68 -8.19 4.84
C PRO A 42 1.36 -9.11 3.65
N PRO A 43 0.61 -10.21 3.87
CA PRO A 43 0.15 -11.05 2.76
C PRO A 43 -0.52 -10.24 1.66
N ALA A 44 -0.40 -10.70 0.42
CA ALA A 44 -0.85 -9.96 -0.75
C ALA A 44 -1.91 -10.72 -1.54
N GLU A 45 -2.77 -9.96 -2.23
CA GLU A 45 -3.75 -10.47 -3.19
C GLU A 45 -3.37 -9.98 -4.58
N LEU A 46 -3.76 -10.72 -5.62
CA LEU A 46 -3.57 -10.31 -6.99
C LEU A 46 -4.90 -10.45 -7.74
N ALA A 47 -5.28 -9.39 -8.45
CA ALA A 47 -6.42 -9.41 -9.36
C ALA A 47 -5.96 -8.95 -10.75
N ALA A 48 -6.61 -9.46 -11.79
CA ALA A 48 -6.35 -9.05 -13.17
C ALA A 48 -7.64 -8.58 -13.80
N HIS A 49 -7.65 -7.34 -14.29
CA HIS A 49 -8.83 -6.71 -14.88
C HIS A 49 -8.56 -6.35 -16.33
N PRO A 50 -9.59 -6.38 -17.22
CA PRO A 50 -9.40 -5.98 -18.61
C PRO A 50 -9.14 -4.49 -18.72
N ALA A 51 -8.19 -4.13 -19.57
CA ALA A 51 -7.85 -2.75 -19.89
C ALA A 51 -7.20 -2.69 -21.28
N GLY A 52 -7.22 -1.52 -21.92
CA GLY A 52 -6.60 -1.34 -23.23
C GLY A 52 -5.09 -1.33 -23.20
N GLU A 53 -4.51 -0.96 -22.08
CA GLU A 53 -3.06 -0.88 -21.89
C GLU A 53 -2.66 -1.61 -20.61
N SER A 54 -1.40 -2.02 -20.56
CA SER A 54 -0.84 -2.67 -19.37
C SER A 54 -0.51 -1.64 -18.31
N SER A 55 -0.93 -1.90 -17.07
CA SER A 55 -0.63 -1.04 -15.92
C SER A 55 -0.69 -1.86 -14.65
N HIS A 56 -0.19 -1.26 -13.56
CA HIS A 56 -0.19 -1.89 -12.24
C HIS A 56 -0.64 -0.86 -11.21
N GLU A 57 -1.44 -1.31 -10.26
CA GLU A 57 -1.85 -0.48 -9.12
C GLU A 57 -1.46 -1.19 -7.82
N LEU A 58 -1.06 -0.41 -6.84
CA LEU A 58 -0.80 -0.90 -5.50
C LEU A 58 -1.78 -0.28 -4.52
N TYR A 59 -2.34 -1.13 -3.67
CA TYR A 59 -3.21 -0.71 -2.58
C TYR A 59 -2.73 -1.36 -1.29
N LEU A 60 -2.64 -0.58 -0.23
CA LEU A 60 -2.56 -1.12 1.12
C LEU A 60 -3.98 -1.53 1.51
N MET A 61 -4.10 -2.62 2.23
CA MET A 61 -5.39 -3.10 2.75
C MET A 61 -5.49 -2.78 4.23
N CYS A 62 -6.69 -2.42 4.68
CA CYS A 62 -6.97 -2.21 6.09
C CYS A 62 -8.34 -2.78 6.45
N ASP A 63 -8.59 -2.97 7.73
CA ASP A 63 -9.86 -3.51 8.23
C ASP A 63 -10.90 -2.42 8.48
N ASP A 64 -10.49 -1.18 8.72
CA ASP A 64 -11.35 -0.04 9.00
C ASP A 64 -10.70 1.21 8.41
N VAL A 65 -11.16 1.63 7.22
CA VAL A 65 -10.54 2.73 6.49
C VAL A 65 -10.70 4.07 7.22
N ALA A 66 -11.85 4.32 7.83
CA ALA A 66 -12.09 5.59 8.53
C ALA A 66 -11.12 5.75 9.70
N ARG A 67 -10.94 4.70 10.49
CA ARG A 67 -10.01 4.69 11.61
C ARG A 67 -8.56 4.77 11.15
N THR A 68 -8.21 4.06 10.09
CA THR A 68 -6.86 4.05 9.54
C THR A 68 -6.48 5.43 9.01
N VAL A 69 -7.39 6.10 8.29
CA VAL A 69 -7.18 7.48 7.82
C VAL A 69 -6.93 8.43 9.00
N GLU A 70 -7.73 8.31 10.06
CA GLU A 70 -7.59 9.13 11.25
C GLU A 70 -6.23 8.91 11.93
N GLU A 71 -5.83 7.66 12.11
CA GLU A 71 -4.56 7.30 12.74
C GLU A 71 -3.36 7.79 11.91
N LEU A 72 -3.40 7.59 10.60
CA LEU A 72 -2.31 8.01 9.72
C LEU A 72 -2.23 9.53 9.58
N THR A 73 -3.38 10.22 9.54
CA THR A 73 -3.41 11.68 9.52
C THR A 73 -2.75 12.25 10.77
N ALA A 74 -3.00 11.65 11.93
CA ALA A 74 -2.36 12.06 13.19
C ALA A 74 -0.85 11.89 13.16
N LYS A 75 -0.33 11.00 12.30
CA LYS A 75 1.11 10.75 12.10
C LYS A 75 1.70 11.57 10.95
N GLY A 76 0.94 12.51 10.41
CA GLY A 76 1.42 13.42 9.37
C GLY A 76 1.20 12.96 7.93
N VAL A 77 0.47 11.87 7.72
CA VAL A 77 0.15 11.40 6.36
C VAL A 77 -0.95 12.27 5.76
N GLU A 78 -0.75 12.72 4.52
CA GLU A 78 -1.73 13.49 3.77
C GLU A 78 -2.50 12.55 2.83
N PHE A 79 -3.84 12.66 2.82
CA PHE A 79 -4.69 11.91 1.92
C PHE A 79 -5.09 12.80 0.74
N THR A 80 -5.04 12.23 -0.46
CA THR A 80 -5.20 12.99 -1.70
C THR A 80 -6.63 12.99 -2.22
N ARG A 81 -7.49 12.16 -1.65
CA ARG A 81 -8.90 12.07 -2.04
C ARG A 81 -9.75 11.57 -0.87
N PRO A 82 -11.06 11.89 -0.86
CA PRO A 82 -11.95 11.39 0.18
C PRO A 82 -12.18 9.87 0.04
N VAL A 83 -12.59 9.23 1.12
CA VAL A 83 -13.00 7.82 1.08
C VAL A 83 -14.25 7.69 0.21
N THR A 84 -14.20 6.78 -0.75
CA THR A 84 -15.26 6.55 -1.72
C THR A 84 -15.61 5.07 -1.79
N ASP A 85 -16.89 4.75 -1.91
CA ASP A 85 -17.33 3.38 -2.14
C ASP A 85 -17.13 3.03 -3.62
N ALA A 86 -16.19 2.16 -3.90
CA ALA A 86 -15.85 1.72 -5.26
C ALA A 86 -16.51 0.39 -5.64
N GLY A 87 -17.41 -0.13 -4.80
CA GLY A 87 -18.06 -1.41 -5.00
C GLY A 87 -17.26 -2.56 -4.39
N PHE A 88 -16.00 -2.72 -4.81
CA PHE A 88 -15.12 -3.76 -4.24
C PHE A 88 -14.58 -3.39 -2.86
N GLY A 89 -14.72 -2.15 -2.44
CA GLY A 89 -14.28 -1.69 -1.14
C GLY A 89 -14.42 -0.19 -0.98
N LEU A 90 -14.07 0.28 0.23
CA LEU A 90 -13.99 1.70 0.53
C LEU A 90 -12.56 2.15 0.27
N VAL A 91 -12.37 3.07 -0.67
CA VAL A 91 -11.06 3.39 -1.26
C VAL A 91 -10.68 4.84 -1.00
N THR A 92 -9.43 5.07 -0.69
CA THR A 92 -8.80 6.39 -0.65
C THR A 92 -7.37 6.27 -1.17
N ALA A 93 -6.61 7.34 -1.11
CA ALA A 93 -5.21 7.32 -1.46
C ALA A 93 -4.44 8.31 -0.61
N LEU A 94 -3.19 7.98 -0.32
CA LEU A 94 -2.29 8.86 0.41
C LEU A 94 -1.19 9.38 -0.52
N ARG A 95 -0.65 10.55 -0.15
CA ARG A 95 0.46 11.15 -0.89
C ARG A 95 1.77 10.54 -0.43
N LEU A 96 2.56 10.09 -1.40
CA LEU A 96 3.91 9.62 -1.12
C LEU A 96 4.87 10.81 -1.02
N PRO A 97 5.90 10.73 -0.17
CA PRO A 97 6.98 11.70 -0.18
C PRO A 97 7.58 11.83 -1.58
N GLY A 98 7.81 13.05 -2.04
CA GLY A 98 8.28 13.32 -3.40
C GLY A 98 7.20 13.37 -4.45
N GLY A 99 5.94 13.12 -4.09
CA GLY A 99 4.80 13.10 -5.00
C GLY A 99 4.35 11.68 -5.33
N GLY A 100 3.26 11.57 -6.06
CA GLY A 100 2.64 10.28 -6.33
C GLY A 100 1.67 9.87 -5.25
N GLU A 101 0.92 8.80 -5.52
CA GLU A 101 -0.13 8.31 -4.64
C GLU A 101 0.03 6.82 -4.38
N LEU A 102 -0.40 6.39 -3.20
CA LEU A 102 -0.52 5.00 -2.84
C LEU A 102 -1.96 4.75 -2.38
N GLY A 103 -2.61 3.76 -2.97
CA GLY A 103 -3.97 3.41 -2.60
C GLY A 103 -4.07 2.80 -1.20
N LEU A 104 -5.20 3.02 -0.57
CA LEU A 104 -5.56 2.39 0.70
C LEU A 104 -7.03 2.01 0.63
N TYR A 105 -7.38 0.78 1.00
CA TYR A 105 -8.79 0.40 0.96
C TYR A 105 -9.16 -0.63 2.03
N GLU A 106 -10.44 -0.58 2.39
CA GLU A 106 -11.10 -1.57 3.23
C GLU A 106 -11.87 -2.51 2.30
N PRO A 107 -11.47 -3.78 2.16
CA PRO A 107 -12.12 -4.70 1.24
C PRO A 107 -13.59 -4.96 1.58
N ARG A 108 -14.42 -5.03 0.53
CA ARG A 108 -15.82 -5.46 0.59
C ARG A 108 -16.05 -6.67 -0.31
N HIS A 109 -15.00 -7.42 -0.62
CA HIS A 109 -15.01 -8.62 -1.44
C HIS A 109 -14.47 -9.80 -0.63
N PRO A 110 -14.78 -11.05 -1.03
CA PRO A 110 -14.14 -12.22 -0.43
C PRO A 110 -12.63 -12.19 -0.67
N SER A 111 -11.85 -12.68 0.29
CA SER A 111 -10.40 -12.73 0.16
C SER A 111 -9.91 -14.18 0.16
N PRO A 112 -9.03 -14.54 -0.79
CA PRO A 112 -8.39 -15.86 -0.78
C PRO A 112 -7.43 -16.02 0.41
N LEU A 113 -7.00 -14.92 1.03
CA LEU A 113 -6.12 -14.96 2.21
C LEU A 113 -6.83 -15.62 3.40
N ALA A 114 -8.14 -15.47 3.51
CA ALA A 114 -8.94 -16.11 4.55
C ALA A 114 -9.04 -17.63 4.34
N LEU A 115 -8.80 -18.11 3.11
CA LEU A 115 -8.85 -19.54 2.76
C LEU A 115 -7.51 -20.23 2.95
N GLY A 116 -6.42 -19.46 2.96
CA GLY A 116 -5.07 -19.99 3.05
C GLY A 116 -4.67 -20.48 4.44
N GLY A 117 -5.51 -20.24 5.41
CA GLY A 117 -5.34 -20.76 6.76
C GLY A 117 -4.17 -20.20 7.50
#